data_c22cdbbe9aad474cb2143f2b275dfdb7
#
_entry.id   c22cdbbe9aad474cb2143f2b275dfdb7
#
_cell.length_a   1.000
_cell.length_b   1.000
_cell.length_c   1.000
_cell.angle_alpha   90.00
_cell.angle_beta   90.00
_cell.angle_gamma   90.00
#
_symmetry.space_group_name_H-M   'P 1'
#
loop_
_entity.id
_entity.type
_entity.pdbx_description
1 polymer ?
#
loop_
_entity_poly.entity_id
_entity_poly.type
_entity_poly.pdbx_seq_one_letter_code
_entity_poly.pdbx_strand_id
1 'polypeptide(L)'
;MARRDPAAAARARALSLVRTQQPFVIWGAEPMNGGNYLYLWATAWARQRHTGERWLVRHKPKMDPWLQEFPLLQALTVDEADVGWRQRRTVEWGQQAGQDFRFKDLRDFARELLLASESFRSRMAARPDGVVVVNVRRGDYYADAGLRAVFGFDIPGYVHAALRRIPAERQERVVVVSDDPGWCAAHLGFLGKGRSVDFMPTPHDMFEDLAQLAVARDLILGNSTFSYWGGYLATARSAWERPRTVFAPLHFNRLYSDGESPLLLPEWTAIPDDEFSTPDRIQEEA
;
A
#
# COMPACT_ATOMS: atom_id res chain seq x y z
N MET A 1 2.34 27.14 0.67
CA MET A 1 3.66 26.94 1.34
C MET A 1 3.60 27.55 2.73
N ALA A 2 3.41 26.74 3.78
CA ALA A 2 3.45 27.27 5.15
C ALA A 2 4.89 27.72 5.48
N ARG A 3 5.08 28.96 5.95
CA ARG A 3 6.37 29.46 6.43
C ARG A 3 6.84 28.59 7.60
N ARG A 4 7.95 27.86 7.42
CA ARG A 4 8.58 27.12 8.51
C ARG A 4 9.02 28.13 9.58
N ASP A 5 8.51 27.97 10.79
CA ASP A 5 8.91 28.77 11.96
C ASP A 5 10.40 28.54 12.25
N PRO A 6 11.25 29.59 12.13
CA PRO A 6 12.69 29.45 12.34
C PRO A 6 13.04 29.07 13.79
N ALA A 7 12.23 29.46 14.77
CA ALA A 7 12.41 29.09 16.18
C ALA A 7 12.13 27.61 16.39
N ALA A 8 11.10 27.05 15.74
CA ALA A 8 10.80 25.61 15.78
C ALA A 8 11.94 24.79 15.14
N ALA A 9 12.50 25.27 14.01
CA ALA A 9 13.62 24.62 13.35
C ALA A 9 14.90 24.64 14.22
N ALA A 10 15.22 25.75 14.86
CA ALA A 10 16.35 25.88 15.77
C ALA A 10 16.20 24.97 17.00
N ARG A 11 15.00 24.91 17.59
CA ARG A 11 14.67 24.01 18.69
C ARG A 11 14.79 22.55 18.31
N ALA A 12 14.31 22.15 17.13
CA ALA A 12 14.44 20.78 16.62
C ALA A 12 15.91 20.40 16.44
N ARG A 13 16.74 21.32 15.92
CA ARG A 13 18.18 21.11 15.74
C ARG A 13 18.90 20.97 17.08
N ALA A 14 18.61 21.81 18.08
CA ALA A 14 19.16 21.70 19.42
C ALA A 14 18.77 20.37 20.09
N LEU A 15 17.51 19.95 19.95
CA LEU A 15 17.03 18.67 20.47
C LEU A 15 17.70 17.48 19.78
N SER A 16 18.04 17.56 18.51
CA SER A 16 18.73 16.46 17.80
C SER A 16 20.13 16.20 18.33
N LEU A 17 20.79 17.20 18.88
CA LEU A 17 22.13 17.07 19.47
C LEU A 17 22.13 16.30 20.81
N VAL A 18 21.02 16.38 21.57
CA VAL A 18 20.89 15.72 22.88
C VAL A 18 20.08 14.42 22.82
N ARG A 19 19.33 14.21 21.76
CA ARG A 19 18.52 13.00 21.53
C ARG A 19 19.30 11.98 20.71
N THR A 20 20.19 11.27 21.37
CA THR A 20 21.09 10.29 20.73
C THR A 20 20.90 8.86 21.23
N GLN A 21 20.04 8.65 22.24
CA GLN A 21 19.86 7.33 22.85
C GLN A 21 18.89 6.46 22.04
N GLN A 22 19.19 5.18 22.02
CA GLN A 22 18.30 4.13 21.51
C GLN A 22 17.24 3.71 22.57
N PRO A 23 16.13 3.12 22.14
CA PRO A 23 15.74 2.94 20.75
C PRO A 23 15.46 4.28 20.05
N PHE A 24 15.76 4.33 18.76
CA PHE A 24 15.33 5.44 17.92
C PHE A 24 13.86 5.26 17.56
N VAL A 25 13.09 6.35 17.54
CA VAL A 25 11.63 6.26 17.39
C VAL A 25 11.14 7.03 16.17
N ILE A 26 10.44 6.32 15.29
CA ILE A 26 9.78 6.90 14.14
C ILE A 26 8.41 7.45 14.57
N TRP A 27 8.24 8.76 14.43
CA TRP A 27 6.95 9.45 14.52
C TRP A 27 6.36 9.49 13.11
N GLY A 28 5.26 8.80 12.89
CA GLY A 28 4.56 8.91 11.61
C GLY A 28 4.08 10.34 11.37
N ALA A 29 4.27 10.85 10.15
CA ALA A 29 3.73 12.14 9.71
C ALA A 29 2.20 12.18 9.81
N GLU A 30 1.63 13.38 9.89
CA GLU A 30 0.19 13.57 9.88
C GLU A 30 -0.24 14.30 8.58
N PRO A 31 -1.41 13.99 8.02
CA PRO A 31 -2.29 12.86 8.37
C PRO A 31 -1.77 11.55 7.77
N MET A 32 -1.83 10.45 8.54
CA MET A 32 -1.43 9.12 8.08
C MET A 32 -2.51 8.10 8.45
N ASN A 33 -2.80 7.15 7.56
CA ASN A 33 -3.84 6.16 7.75
C ASN A 33 -3.55 4.85 6.97
N GLY A 34 -4.27 3.78 7.27
CA GLY A 34 -4.29 2.54 6.51
C GLY A 34 -2.90 1.95 6.25
N GLY A 35 -2.63 1.58 5.01
CA GLY A 35 -1.38 0.97 4.58
C GLY A 35 -0.12 1.82 4.79
N ASN A 36 -0.26 3.13 5.04
CA ASN A 36 0.89 3.98 5.34
C ASN A 36 1.63 3.55 6.61
N TYR A 37 0.92 3.01 7.61
CA TYR A 37 1.56 2.54 8.84
C TYR A 37 2.52 1.39 8.62
N LEU A 38 2.21 0.49 7.72
CA LEU A 38 3.08 -0.64 7.40
C LEU A 38 4.46 -0.20 6.88
N TYR A 39 4.52 0.93 6.15
CA TYR A 39 5.80 1.48 5.71
C TYR A 39 6.67 1.98 6.87
N LEU A 40 6.07 2.52 7.95
CA LEU A 40 6.83 2.91 9.13
C LEU A 40 7.47 1.69 9.79
N TRP A 41 6.72 0.60 9.96
CA TRP A 41 7.25 -0.64 10.52
C TRP A 41 8.29 -1.28 9.60
N ALA A 42 8.06 -1.27 8.27
CA ALA A 42 9.04 -1.76 7.31
C ALA A 42 10.34 -0.95 7.36
N THR A 43 10.24 0.38 7.50
CA THR A 43 11.39 1.28 7.67
C THR A 43 12.15 0.97 8.97
N ALA A 44 11.46 0.84 10.10
CA ALA A 44 12.08 0.50 11.38
C ALA A 44 12.78 -0.85 11.30
N TRP A 45 12.13 -1.86 10.74
CA TRP A 45 12.65 -3.20 10.55
C TRP A 45 13.88 -3.23 9.62
N ALA A 46 13.82 -2.53 8.48
CA ALA A 46 14.93 -2.44 7.55
C ALA A 46 16.15 -1.75 8.19
N ARG A 47 15.93 -0.62 8.87
CA ARG A 47 17.01 0.10 9.57
C ARG A 47 17.67 -0.76 10.64
N GLN A 48 16.91 -1.49 11.45
CA GLN A 48 17.47 -2.42 12.44
C GLN A 48 18.40 -3.46 11.79
N ARG A 49 17.99 -4.03 10.66
CA ARG A 49 18.77 -5.05 9.94
C ARG A 49 20.04 -4.50 9.30
N HIS A 50 20.00 -3.25 8.83
CA HIS A 50 21.14 -2.64 8.14
C HIS A 50 22.14 -1.97 9.07
N THR A 51 21.68 -1.44 10.21
CA THR A 51 22.56 -0.66 11.11
C THR A 51 22.87 -1.37 12.42
N GLY A 52 22.09 -2.39 12.80
CA GLY A 52 22.16 -3.01 14.13
C GLY A 52 21.57 -2.12 15.24
N GLU A 53 21.10 -0.91 14.91
CA GLU A 53 20.48 0.01 15.86
C GLU A 53 19.02 -0.37 16.09
N ARG A 54 18.52 -0.19 17.30
CA ARG A 54 17.13 -0.47 17.63
C ARG A 54 16.22 0.68 17.18
N TRP A 55 15.31 0.41 16.25
CA TRP A 55 14.31 1.34 15.74
C TRP A 55 12.91 0.86 16.09
N LEU A 56 12.06 1.77 16.58
CA LEU A 56 10.66 1.49 16.93
C LEU A 56 9.77 2.53 16.27
N VAL A 57 8.50 2.19 16.11
CA VAL A 57 7.44 3.09 15.61
C VAL A 57 6.58 3.51 16.79
N ARG A 58 6.33 4.82 16.94
CA ARG A 58 5.39 5.32 17.95
C ARG A 58 3.99 4.80 17.64
N HIS A 59 3.39 4.16 18.62
CA HIS A 59 2.00 3.70 18.56
C HIS A 59 1.03 4.86 18.33
N LYS A 60 -0.01 4.60 17.54
CA LYS A 60 -1.20 5.42 17.37
C LYS A 60 -2.43 4.51 17.42
N PRO A 61 -3.58 4.95 18.02
CA PRO A 61 -4.77 4.10 18.16
C PRO A 61 -5.27 3.46 16.85
N LYS A 62 -5.09 4.14 15.72
CA LYS A 62 -5.44 3.61 14.39
C LYS A 62 -4.54 2.45 13.93
N MET A 63 -3.47 2.14 14.67
CA MET A 63 -2.60 1.00 14.41
C MET A 63 -3.11 -0.30 15.07
N ASP A 64 -4.01 -0.21 16.05
CA ASP A 64 -4.48 -1.36 16.83
C ASP A 64 -5.00 -2.51 15.97
N PRO A 65 -5.83 -2.31 14.94
CA PRO A 65 -6.25 -3.41 14.07
C PRO A 65 -5.09 -4.12 13.36
N TRP A 66 -4.05 -3.36 12.97
CA TRP A 66 -2.85 -3.91 12.34
C TRP A 66 -2.01 -4.74 13.32
N LEU A 67 -1.88 -4.31 14.57
CA LEU A 67 -1.16 -5.02 15.62
C LEU A 67 -1.89 -6.28 16.06
N GLN A 68 -3.23 -6.30 16.00
CA GLN A 68 -4.04 -7.48 16.25
C GLN A 68 -3.89 -8.51 15.12
N GLU A 69 -3.96 -8.08 13.86
CA GLU A 69 -3.82 -8.97 12.72
C GLU A 69 -2.38 -9.45 12.53
N PHE A 70 -1.38 -8.61 12.80
CA PHE A 70 0.04 -8.89 12.65
C PHE A 70 0.81 -8.72 13.96
N PRO A 71 0.68 -9.65 14.91
CA PRO A 71 1.23 -9.49 16.27
C PRO A 71 2.74 -9.27 16.33
N LEU A 72 3.51 -9.75 15.34
CA LEU A 72 4.96 -9.54 15.30
C LEU A 72 5.35 -8.07 15.16
N LEU A 73 4.45 -7.19 14.69
CA LEU A 73 4.67 -5.75 14.62
C LEU A 73 4.75 -5.10 16.00
N GLN A 74 4.22 -5.74 17.05
CA GLN A 74 4.31 -5.24 18.43
C GLN A 74 5.76 -5.07 18.88
N ALA A 75 6.67 -5.97 18.46
CA ALA A 75 8.09 -5.87 18.77
C ALA A 75 8.78 -4.64 18.16
N LEU A 76 8.16 -4.03 17.14
CA LEU A 76 8.60 -2.81 16.48
C LEU A 76 7.82 -1.56 16.94
N THR A 77 6.98 -1.68 17.95
CA THR A 77 6.07 -0.61 18.39
C THR A 77 6.42 -0.17 19.81
N VAL A 78 6.22 1.10 20.11
CA VAL A 78 6.41 1.68 21.45
C VAL A 78 5.33 2.70 21.75
N ASP A 79 4.78 2.67 22.96
CA ASP A 79 3.84 3.68 23.41
C ASP A 79 4.54 5.02 23.67
N GLU A 80 3.86 6.12 23.39
CA GLU A 80 4.43 7.46 23.57
C GLU A 80 4.90 7.71 25.01
N ALA A 81 4.20 7.17 26.00
CA ALA A 81 4.54 7.30 27.41
C ALA A 81 5.90 6.66 27.77
N ASP A 82 6.31 5.63 27.00
CA ASP A 82 7.55 4.90 27.22
C ASP A 82 8.74 5.52 26.45
N VAL A 83 8.49 6.57 25.65
CA VAL A 83 9.55 7.23 24.89
C VAL A 83 10.27 8.25 25.75
N GLY A 84 11.48 7.91 26.19
CA GLY A 84 12.36 8.77 26.98
C GLY A 84 12.75 10.07 26.26
N TRP A 85 12.99 11.14 26.98
CA TRP A 85 13.28 12.46 26.41
C TRP A 85 14.60 12.52 25.62
N ARG A 86 15.55 11.65 25.91
CA ARG A 86 16.84 11.51 25.22
C ARG A 86 16.81 10.63 23.98
N GLN A 87 15.72 9.89 23.77
CA GLN A 87 15.60 9.05 22.60
C GLN A 87 15.45 9.88 21.32
N ARG A 88 16.19 9.48 20.27
CA ARG A 88 16.11 10.13 18.95
C ARG A 88 14.72 9.89 18.36
N ARG A 89 14.13 10.95 17.80
CA ARG A 89 12.83 10.93 17.17
C ARG A 89 12.93 11.48 15.75
N THR A 90 12.30 10.81 14.80
CA THR A 90 12.20 11.25 13.41
C THR A 90 10.73 11.37 13.02
N VAL A 91 10.36 12.39 12.22
CA VAL A 91 9.01 12.52 11.68
C VAL A 91 9.08 12.26 10.19
N GLU A 92 8.44 11.19 9.74
CA GLU A 92 8.58 10.71 8.37
C GLU A 92 7.37 9.93 7.88
N TRP A 93 7.25 9.79 6.57
CA TRP A 93 6.28 8.91 5.91
C TRP A 93 6.80 7.48 5.74
N GLY A 94 8.12 7.31 5.62
CA GLY A 94 8.74 6.01 5.43
C GLY A 94 8.38 5.37 4.07
N GLN A 95 8.29 6.16 3.00
CA GLN A 95 7.81 5.71 1.68
C GLN A 95 8.81 5.96 0.55
N GLN A 96 10.09 6.11 0.88
CA GLN A 96 11.12 6.36 -0.13
C GLN A 96 11.99 5.13 -0.32
N ALA A 97 11.74 4.41 -1.42
CA ALA A 97 12.60 3.31 -1.83
C ALA A 97 14.04 3.81 -2.07
N GLY A 98 15.01 3.02 -1.61
CA GLY A 98 16.43 3.38 -1.66
C GLY A 98 16.90 4.25 -0.48
N GLN A 99 16.01 4.96 0.21
CA GLN A 99 16.31 5.78 1.38
C GLN A 99 15.82 5.14 2.68
N ASP A 100 14.55 4.78 2.74
CA ASP A 100 13.92 4.21 3.94
C ASP A 100 14.11 2.70 4.02
N PHE A 101 14.04 2.04 2.87
CA PHE A 101 14.18 0.61 2.68
C PHE A 101 14.58 0.30 1.23
N ARG A 102 15.06 -0.91 0.97
CA ARG A 102 15.21 -1.48 -0.37
C ARG A 102 13.97 -2.31 -0.72
N PHE A 103 13.70 -2.53 -2.00
CA PHE A 103 12.59 -3.40 -2.42
C PHE A 103 12.68 -4.82 -1.85
N LYS A 104 13.91 -5.34 -1.69
CA LYS A 104 14.12 -6.62 -1.00
C LYS A 104 13.64 -6.58 0.45
N ASP A 105 13.83 -5.47 1.14
CA ASP A 105 13.41 -5.33 2.54
C ASP A 105 11.88 -5.36 2.66
N LEU A 106 11.14 -4.77 1.73
CA LEU A 106 9.67 -4.85 1.70
C LEU A 106 9.18 -6.30 1.53
N ARG A 107 9.80 -7.06 0.63
CA ARG A 107 9.46 -8.48 0.43
C ARG A 107 9.78 -9.32 1.65
N ASP A 108 10.94 -9.12 2.25
CA ASP A 108 11.36 -9.86 3.44
C ASP A 108 10.49 -9.48 4.65
N PHE A 109 10.18 -8.21 4.84
CA PHE A 109 9.24 -7.73 5.86
C PHE A 109 7.85 -8.36 5.69
N ALA A 110 7.29 -8.32 4.47
CA ALA A 110 6.01 -8.95 4.18
C ALA A 110 6.02 -10.45 4.50
N ARG A 111 7.10 -11.16 4.13
CA ARG A 111 7.25 -12.58 4.38
C ARG A 111 7.42 -12.92 5.86
N GLU A 112 8.32 -12.20 6.54
CA GLU A 112 8.75 -12.56 7.88
C GLU A 112 7.79 -12.07 8.97
N LEU A 113 7.09 -10.94 8.75
CA LEU A 113 6.22 -10.36 9.76
C LEU A 113 4.73 -10.43 9.42
N LEU A 114 4.35 -10.27 8.16
CA LEU A 114 2.92 -10.24 7.79
C LEU A 114 2.41 -11.65 7.43
N LEU A 115 3.06 -12.34 6.50
CA LEU A 115 2.67 -13.69 6.09
C LEU A 115 2.94 -14.75 7.18
N ALA A 116 3.69 -14.43 8.22
CA ALA A 116 3.88 -15.28 9.38
C ALA A 116 2.66 -15.27 10.34
N SER A 117 1.75 -14.29 10.23
CA SER A 117 0.54 -14.25 11.04
C SER A 117 -0.38 -15.43 10.73
N GLU A 118 -0.78 -16.18 11.77
CA GLU A 118 -1.72 -17.29 11.64
C GLU A 118 -3.12 -16.81 11.26
N SER A 119 -3.58 -15.70 11.88
CA SER A 119 -4.84 -15.05 11.55
C SER A 119 -4.89 -14.71 10.07
N PHE A 120 -3.88 -14.03 9.56
CA PHE A 120 -3.84 -13.61 8.16
C PHE A 120 -3.74 -14.80 7.20
N ARG A 121 -2.98 -15.86 7.54
CA ARG A 121 -2.94 -17.10 6.76
C ARG A 121 -4.30 -17.78 6.68
N SER A 122 -5.04 -17.80 7.79
CA SER A 122 -6.40 -18.37 7.82
C SER A 122 -7.35 -17.57 6.90
N ARG A 123 -7.25 -16.23 6.89
CA ARG A 123 -8.02 -15.38 5.97
C ARG A 123 -7.66 -15.68 4.51
N MET A 124 -6.37 -15.79 4.19
CA MET A 124 -5.93 -16.14 2.83
C MET A 124 -6.44 -17.49 2.39
N ALA A 125 -6.42 -18.50 3.26
CA ALA A 125 -6.92 -19.85 2.96
C ALA A 125 -8.43 -19.88 2.69
N ALA A 126 -9.20 -18.94 3.21
CA ALA A 126 -10.63 -18.79 2.97
C ALA A 126 -10.96 -18.05 1.66
N ARG A 127 -9.98 -17.53 0.93
CA ARG A 127 -10.20 -16.77 -0.31
C ARG A 127 -10.00 -17.65 -1.55
N PRO A 128 -10.71 -17.35 -2.66
CA PRO A 128 -10.45 -17.99 -3.94
C PRO A 128 -9.03 -17.67 -4.41
N ASP A 129 -8.17 -18.67 -4.46
CA ASP A 129 -6.80 -18.56 -4.97
C ASP A 129 -6.76 -18.76 -6.48
N GLY A 130 -5.72 -18.26 -7.13
CA GLY A 130 -5.48 -18.48 -8.55
C GLY A 130 -6.39 -17.69 -9.50
N VAL A 131 -7.10 -16.69 -9.01
CA VAL A 131 -8.01 -15.82 -9.77
C VAL A 131 -7.35 -14.49 -10.17
N VAL A 132 -7.95 -13.78 -11.12
CA VAL A 132 -7.65 -12.38 -11.37
C VAL A 132 -8.30 -11.54 -10.29
N VAL A 133 -7.54 -10.64 -9.66
CA VAL A 133 -8.09 -9.69 -8.70
C VAL A 133 -7.90 -8.26 -9.22
N VAL A 134 -8.98 -7.49 -9.23
CA VAL A 134 -8.98 -6.07 -9.59
C VAL A 134 -9.22 -5.27 -8.32
N ASN A 135 -8.23 -4.48 -7.91
CA ASN A 135 -8.35 -3.60 -6.77
C ASN A 135 -8.60 -2.16 -7.23
N VAL A 136 -9.70 -1.59 -6.78
CA VAL A 136 -10.11 -0.23 -7.08
C VAL A 136 -10.20 0.58 -5.80
N ARG A 137 -9.46 1.66 -5.74
CA ARG A 137 -9.52 2.67 -4.67
C ARG A 137 -10.16 3.94 -5.21
N ARG A 138 -11.28 4.33 -4.62
CA ARG A 138 -11.99 5.57 -4.93
C ARG A 138 -12.15 6.47 -3.71
N GLY A 139 -12.90 6.05 -2.73
CA GLY A 139 -13.13 6.72 -1.45
C GLY A 139 -12.87 8.22 -1.46
N ASP A 140 -11.96 8.65 -0.61
CA ASP A 140 -11.52 10.03 -0.48
C ASP A 140 -10.85 10.60 -1.75
N TYR A 141 -10.19 9.76 -2.57
CA TYR A 141 -9.54 10.19 -3.81
C TYR A 141 -10.51 10.76 -4.86
N TYR A 142 -11.78 10.32 -4.85
CA TYR A 142 -12.78 10.77 -5.80
C TYR A 142 -13.90 11.59 -5.17
N ALA A 143 -14.08 11.51 -3.84
CA ALA A 143 -15.04 12.33 -3.11
C ALA A 143 -14.59 13.79 -2.96
N ASP A 144 -13.27 14.04 -2.90
CA ASP A 144 -12.67 15.36 -2.82
C ASP A 144 -12.07 15.77 -4.18
N ALA A 145 -12.46 16.92 -4.71
CA ALA A 145 -12.01 17.39 -6.03
C ALA A 145 -10.49 17.66 -6.08
N GLY A 146 -9.90 18.12 -4.95
CA GLY A 146 -8.47 18.36 -4.86
C GLY A 146 -7.67 17.06 -4.84
N LEU A 147 -8.15 16.06 -4.09
CA LEU A 147 -7.51 14.74 -4.09
C LEU A 147 -7.70 14.03 -5.43
N ARG A 148 -8.85 14.18 -6.07
CA ARG A 148 -9.09 13.61 -7.41
C ARG A 148 -8.13 14.20 -8.45
N ALA A 149 -7.88 15.51 -8.42
CA ALA A 149 -6.90 16.15 -9.30
C ALA A 149 -5.47 15.62 -9.12
N VAL A 150 -5.15 15.09 -7.92
CA VAL A 150 -3.82 14.57 -7.59
C VAL A 150 -3.71 13.07 -7.83
N PHE A 151 -4.72 12.28 -7.47
CA PHE A 151 -4.69 10.82 -7.48
C PHE A 151 -5.58 10.17 -8.54
N GLY A 152 -6.50 10.92 -9.14
CA GLY A 152 -7.46 10.38 -10.10
C GLY A 152 -6.82 10.01 -11.44
N PHE A 153 -7.34 8.96 -12.06
CA PHE A 153 -6.98 8.47 -13.39
C PHE A 153 -8.14 7.66 -14.00
N ASP A 154 -8.09 7.38 -15.30
CA ASP A 154 -9.08 6.53 -16.00
C ASP A 154 -8.97 5.08 -15.51
N ILE A 155 -9.72 4.74 -14.44
CA ILE A 155 -9.73 3.39 -13.86
C ILE A 155 -10.25 2.35 -14.88
N PRO A 156 -11.38 2.54 -15.60
CA PRO A 156 -11.85 1.57 -16.59
C PRO A 156 -10.84 1.31 -17.71
N GLY A 157 -10.26 2.36 -18.27
CA GLY A 157 -9.21 2.26 -19.30
C GLY A 157 -8.00 1.48 -18.81
N TYR A 158 -7.51 1.79 -17.62
CA TYR A 158 -6.40 1.09 -16.99
C TYR A 158 -6.69 -0.39 -16.74
N VAL A 159 -7.83 -0.72 -16.12
CA VAL A 159 -8.22 -2.12 -15.87
C VAL A 159 -8.32 -2.89 -17.19
N HIS A 160 -8.89 -2.28 -18.22
CA HIS A 160 -8.96 -2.89 -19.55
C HIS A 160 -7.57 -3.11 -20.17
N ALA A 161 -6.65 -2.15 -20.04
CA ALA A 161 -5.27 -2.27 -20.52
C ALA A 161 -4.50 -3.39 -19.79
N ALA A 162 -4.68 -3.52 -18.47
CA ALA A 162 -4.08 -4.59 -17.68
C ALA A 162 -4.64 -5.97 -18.08
N LEU A 163 -5.97 -6.10 -18.21
CA LEU A 163 -6.61 -7.36 -18.62
C LEU A 163 -6.13 -7.87 -19.99
N ARG A 164 -5.91 -6.97 -20.95
CA ARG A 164 -5.38 -7.39 -22.27
C ARG A 164 -4.00 -8.05 -22.21
N ARG A 165 -3.27 -7.89 -21.12
CA ARG A 165 -1.95 -8.50 -20.88
C ARG A 165 -2.02 -9.83 -20.14
N ILE A 166 -3.20 -10.20 -19.64
CA ILE A 166 -3.43 -11.49 -18.98
C ILE A 166 -3.95 -12.47 -20.03
N PRO A 167 -3.39 -13.69 -20.15
CA PRO A 167 -3.92 -14.72 -21.03
C PRO A 167 -5.39 -15.04 -20.76
N ALA A 168 -6.19 -15.22 -21.81
CA ALA A 168 -7.65 -15.39 -21.71
C ALA A 168 -8.06 -16.57 -20.82
N GLU A 169 -7.32 -17.67 -20.87
CA GLU A 169 -7.53 -18.87 -20.06
C GLU A 169 -7.30 -18.64 -18.56
N ARG A 170 -6.70 -17.52 -18.19
CA ARG A 170 -6.50 -17.12 -16.80
C ARG A 170 -7.55 -16.14 -16.30
N GLN A 171 -8.43 -15.67 -17.18
CA GLN A 171 -9.44 -14.65 -16.91
C GLN A 171 -10.84 -15.21 -16.64
N GLU A 172 -11.00 -16.51 -16.42
CA GLU A 172 -12.33 -17.16 -16.24
C GLU A 172 -13.09 -16.57 -15.03
N ARG A 173 -12.35 -16.24 -13.97
CA ARG A 173 -12.92 -15.66 -12.76
C ARG A 173 -12.16 -14.41 -12.34
N VAL A 174 -12.91 -13.33 -12.11
CA VAL A 174 -12.40 -12.04 -11.63
C VAL A 174 -13.04 -11.72 -10.28
N VAL A 175 -12.24 -11.31 -9.31
CA VAL A 175 -12.72 -10.79 -8.03
C VAL A 175 -12.41 -9.30 -7.96
N VAL A 176 -13.41 -8.47 -7.70
CA VAL A 176 -13.26 -7.03 -7.51
C VAL A 176 -13.22 -6.70 -6.04
N VAL A 177 -12.14 -6.04 -5.62
CA VAL A 177 -11.92 -5.53 -4.27
C VAL A 177 -11.95 -4.02 -4.33
N SER A 178 -12.93 -3.39 -3.68
CA SER A 178 -13.10 -1.94 -3.75
C SER A 178 -13.78 -1.36 -2.52
N ASP A 179 -13.45 -0.12 -2.20
CA ASP A 179 -14.18 0.73 -1.25
C ASP A 179 -15.42 1.41 -1.86
N ASP A 180 -15.66 1.22 -3.18
CA ASP A 180 -16.86 1.69 -3.91
C ASP A 180 -17.35 0.61 -4.89
N PRO A 181 -17.93 -0.51 -4.38
CA PRO A 181 -18.40 -1.60 -5.22
C PRO A 181 -19.56 -1.20 -6.14
N GLY A 182 -20.37 -0.23 -5.73
CA GLY A 182 -21.48 0.28 -6.56
C GLY A 182 -20.96 0.96 -7.83
N TRP A 183 -19.96 1.80 -7.70
CA TRP A 183 -19.29 2.40 -8.84
C TRP A 183 -18.63 1.34 -9.75
N CYS A 184 -17.94 0.38 -9.15
CA CYS A 184 -17.32 -0.70 -9.91
C CYS A 184 -18.34 -1.50 -10.73
N ALA A 185 -19.49 -1.84 -10.15
CA ALA A 185 -20.56 -2.54 -10.87
C ALA A 185 -21.09 -1.74 -12.04
N ALA A 186 -21.21 -0.41 -11.90
CA ALA A 186 -21.71 0.48 -12.95
C ALA A 186 -20.70 0.70 -14.10
N HIS A 187 -19.40 0.78 -13.79
CA HIS A 187 -18.38 1.25 -14.75
C HIS A 187 -17.43 0.15 -15.25
N LEU A 188 -17.35 -1.00 -14.56
CA LEU A 188 -16.51 -2.13 -14.95
C LEU A 188 -17.32 -3.31 -15.54
N GLY A 189 -18.51 -3.05 -16.11
CA GLY A 189 -19.38 -4.08 -16.67
C GLY A 189 -18.73 -4.94 -17.77
N PHE A 190 -17.68 -4.43 -18.43
CA PHE A 190 -16.88 -5.20 -19.38
C PHE A 190 -16.14 -6.39 -18.76
N LEU A 191 -15.94 -6.40 -17.44
CA LEU A 191 -15.35 -7.55 -16.73
C LEU A 191 -16.20 -8.81 -16.89
N GLY A 192 -17.53 -8.67 -16.96
CA GLY A 192 -18.46 -9.80 -17.10
C GLY A 192 -18.52 -10.43 -18.50
N LYS A 193 -17.81 -9.89 -19.50
CA LYS A 193 -17.82 -10.45 -20.85
C LYS A 193 -17.07 -11.79 -20.90
N GLY A 194 -17.84 -12.89 -20.83
CA GLY A 194 -17.29 -14.25 -20.88
C GLY A 194 -16.54 -14.69 -19.60
N ARG A 195 -16.78 -14.01 -18.46
CA ARG A 195 -16.11 -14.28 -17.17
C ARG A 195 -17.12 -14.28 -16.03
N SER A 196 -16.80 -15.01 -14.96
CA SER A 196 -17.46 -14.84 -13.67
C SER A 196 -16.85 -13.65 -12.94
N VAL A 197 -17.69 -12.75 -12.43
CA VAL A 197 -17.23 -11.58 -11.66
C VAL A 197 -17.88 -11.61 -10.29
N ASP A 198 -17.04 -11.64 -9.26
CA ASP A 198 -17.46 -11.56 -7.87
C ASP A 198 -16.98 -10.23 -7.29
N PHE A 199 -17.84 -9.55 -6.54
CA PHE A 199 -17.49 -8.39 -5.73
C PHE A 199 -17.29 -8.85 -4.29
N MET A 200 -16.25 -8.33 -3.63
CA MET A 200 -16.12 -8.57 -2.19
C MET A 200 -17.39 -8.05 -1.47
N PRO A 201 -17.96 -8.86 -0.56
CA PRO A 201 -19.16 -8.47 0.17
C PRO A 201 -18.92 -7.23 1.04
N THR A 202 -19.95 -6.37 1.19
CA THR A 202 -19.92 -5.19 2.05
C THR A 202 -21.03 -5.27 3.12
N PRO A 203 -20.80 -4.88 4.38
CA PRO A 203 -19.51 -4.48 4.95
C PRO A 203 -18.58 -5.69 5.15
N HIS A 204 -17.28 -5.46 5.04
CA HIS A 204 -16.26 -6.48 5.29
C HIS A 204 -15.04 -5.86 5.97
N ASP A 205 -14.16 -6.72 6.49
CA ASP A 205 -12.93 -6.33 7.15
C ASP A 205 -11.84 -6.04 6.10
N MET A 206 -11.10 -4.95 6.27
CA MET A 206 -10.00 -4.58 5.38
C MET A 206 -8.92 -5.67 5.24
N PHE A 207 -8.76 -6.55 6.23
CA PHE A 207 -7.81 -7.67 6.14
C PHE A 207 -8.32 -8.81 5.26
N GLU A 208 -9.62 -8.92 5.06
CA GLU A 208 -10.19 -9.82 4.06
C GLU A 208 -9.87 -9.33 2.65
N ASP A 209 -9.96 -8.02 2.41
CA ASP A 209 -9.50 -7.39 1.17
C ASP A 209 -8.01 -7.67 0.95
N LEU A 210 -7.19 -7.37 1.95
CA LEU A 210 -5.75 -7.57 1.86
C LEU A 210 -5.38 -9.04 1.60
N ALA A 211 -6.11 -9.98 2.21
CA ALA A 211 -5.95 -11.41 2.00
C ALA A 211 -6.32 -11.81 0.56
N GLN A 212 -7.41 -11.24 0.00
CA GLN A 212 -7.79 -11.50 -1.38
C GLN A 212 -6.75 -10.97 -2.37
N LEU A 213 -6.17 -9.78 -2.11
CA LEU A 213 -5.07 -9.25 -2.92
C LEU A 213 -3.84 -10.19 -2.84
N ALA A 214 -3.49 -10.65 -1.64
CA ALA A 214 -2.32 -11.50 -1.39
C ALA A 214 -2.41 -12.87 -2.09
N VAL A 215 -3.62 -13.42 -2.31
CA VAL A 215 -3.80 -14.71 -2.97
C VAL A 215 -3.99 -14.62 -4.49
N ALA A 216 -4.11 -13.41 -5.04
CA ALA A 216 -4.32 -13.22 -6.47
C ALA A 216 -3.23 -13.92 -7.30
N ARG A 217 -3.61 -14.54 -8.41
CA ARG A 217 -2.68 -15.03 -9.44
C ARG A 217 -2.22 -13.89 -10.34
N ASP A 218 -3.17 -13.11 -10.82
CA ASP A 218 -2.96 -11.89 -11.58
C ASP A 218 -3.65 -10.76 -10.84
N LEU A 219 -2.88 -9.77 -10.41
CA LEU A 219 -3.34 -8.70 -9.55
C LEU A 219 -3.24 -7.37 -10.29
N ILE A 220 -4.38 -6.69 -10.44
CA ILE A 220 -4.49 -5.35 -11.02
C ILE A 220 -4.70 -4.38 -9.86
N LEU A 221 -3.70 -3.59 -9.54
CA LEU A 221 -3.67 -2.68 -8.39
C LEU A 221 -4.20 -1.28 -8.74
N GLY A 222 -4.82 -0.63 -7.77
CA GLY A 222 -4.97 0.82 -7.77
C GLY A 222 -3.69 1.53 -7.30
N ASN A 223 -3.65 2.87 -7.39
CA ASN A 223 -2.54 3.72 -6.97
C ASN A 223 -2.59 4.08 -5.47
N SER A 224 -2.83 3.11 -4.60
CA SER A 224 -2.88 3.37 -3.16
C SER A 224 -1.85 2.55 -2.39
N THR A 225 -1.42 3.07 -1.23
CA THR A 225 -0.49 2.35 -0.35
C THR A 225 -1.05 1.02 0.15
N PHE A 226 -2.37 0.93 0.37
CA PHE A 226 -3.04 -0.33 0.70
C PHE A 226 -2.95 -1.34 -0.45
N SER A 227 -3.22 -0.89 -1.69
CA SER A 227 -3.08 -1.71 -2.90
C SER A 227 -1.66 -2.24 -3.03
N TYR A 228 -0.66 -1.39 -2.84
CA TYR A 228 0.75 -1.80 -2.94
C TYR A 228 1.13 -2.86 -1.91
N TRP A 229 0.60 -2.78 -0.68
CA TRP A 229 0.82 -3.85 0.31
C TRP A 229 0.20 -5.18 -0.12
N GLY A 230 -0.96 -5.17 -0.76
CA GLY A 230 -1.51 -6.36 -1.42
C GLY A 230 -0.55 -6.94 -2.46
N GLY A 231 0.04 -6.08 -3.29
CA GLY A 231 1.05 -6.45 -4.28
C GLY A 231 2.33 -7.02 -3.66
N TYR A 232 2.87 -6.40 -2.59
CA TYR A 232 4.06 -6.92 -1.89
C TYR A 232 3.81 -8.28 -1.27
N LEU A 233 2.64 -8.50 -0.68
CA LEU A 233 2.24 -9.79 -0.12
C LEU A 233 2.10 -10.87 -1.21
N ALA A 234 1.44 -10.56 -2.32
CA ALA A 234 1.31 -11.45 -3.46
C ALA A 234 2.69 -11.82 -4.04
N THR A 235 3.58 -10.83 -4.19
CA THR A 235 4.95 -11.03 -4.69
C THR A 235 5.80 -11.85 -3.70
N ALA A 236 5.69 -11.57 -2.39
CA ALA A 236 6.42 -12.33 -1.38
C ALA A 236 6.01 -13.80 -1.33
N ARG A 237 4.75 -14.14 -1.65
CA ARG A 237 4.26 -15.52 -1.80
C ARG A 237 4.77 -16.21 -3.06
N SER A 238 4.99 -15.48 -4.16
CA SER A 238 5.43 -16.05 -5.44
C SER A 238 6.73 -16.84 -5.33
N ALA A 239 7.59 -16.50 -4.37
CA ALA A 239 8.86 -17.21 -4.14
C ALA A 239 8.68 -18.68 -3.74
N TRP A 240 7.47 -19.10 -3.31
CA TRP A 240 7.21 -20.44 -2.79
C TRP A 240 6.11 -21.20 -3.54
N GLU A 241 5.34 -20.47 -4.36
CA GLU A 241 4.18 -21.03 -5.06
C GLU A 241 4.32 -20.82 -6.58
N ARG A 242 3.22 -20.51 -7.24
CA ARG A 242 3.18 -20.26 -8.68
C ARG A 242 3.58 -18.82 -8.99
N PRO A 243 4.24 -18.54 -10.13
CA PRO A 243 4.50 -17.17 -10.57
C PRO A 243 3.21 -16.35 -10.60
N ARG A 244 3.27 -15.15 -10.02
CA ARG A 244 2.16 -14.20 -9.93
C ARG A 244 2.48 -12.98 -10.75
N THR A 245 1.50 -12.41 -11.43
CA THR A 245 1.66 -11.18 -12.20
C THR A 245 0.99 -10.03 -11.45
N VAL A 246 1.69 -8.92 -11.30
CA VAL A 246 1.15 -7.71 -10.68
C VAL A 246 1.23 -6.58 -11.67
N PHE A 247 0.09 -5.95 -11.93
CA PHE A 247 -0.06 -4.74 -12.73
C PHE A 247 -0.35 -3.58 -11.79
N ALA A 248 0.28 -2.45 -12.04
CA ALA A 248 0.01 -1.21 -11.31
C ALA A 248 -0.01 -0.04 -12.30
N PRO A 249 -0.79 1.04 -12.05
CA PRO A 249 -0.60 2.26 -12.80
C PRO A 249 0.78 2.82 -12.47
N LEU A 250 1.51 3.31 -13.48
CA LEU A 250 2.80 3.96 -13.26
C LEU A 250 2.62 5.19 -12.37
N HIS A 251 1.48 5.85 -12.53
CA HIS A 251 1.06 7.00 -11.77
C HIS A 251 0.76 6.65 -10.29
N PHE A 252 1.37 7.41 -9.35
CA PHE A 252 0.95 7.41 -7.94
C PHE A 252 0.16 8.67 -7.59
N ASN A 253 0.80 9.81 -7.73
CA ASN A 253 0.15 11.11 -7.61
C ASN A 253 0.90 12.14 -8.50
N ARG A 254 0.19 13.21 -8.90
CA ARG A 254 0.72 14.20 -9.85
C ARG A 254 1.65 15.24 -9.22
N LEU A 255 1.97 15.13 -7.93
CA LEU A 255 2.79 16.11 -7.20
C LEU A 255 4.26 15.69 -7.07
N TYR A 256 4.59 14.41 -7.34
CA TYR A 256 5.92 13.85 -7.12
C TYR A 256 6.43 13.13 -8.36
N SER A 257 7.75 13.23 -8.59
CA SER A 257 8.49 12.40 -9.56
C SER A 257 7.83 12.29 -10.93
N ASP A 258 7.37 13.41 -11.47
CA ASP A 258 6.61 13.46 -12.74
C ASP A 258 5.36 12.56 -12.74
N GLY A 259 4.83 12.26 -11.55
CA GLY A 259 3.67 11.39 -11.34
C GLY A 259 4.01 9.92 -11.11
N GLU A 260 5.23 9.48 -11.37
CA GLU A 260 5.61 8.08 -11.22
C GLU A 260 5.66 7.62 -9.76
N SER A 261 5.25 6.39 -9.51
CA SER A 261 5.29 5.81 -8.17
C SER A 261 6.69 5.29 -7.83
N PRO A 262 7.33 5.79 -6.75
CA PRO A 262 8.60 5.26 -6.27
C PRO A 262 8.47 3.93 -5.53
N LEU A 263 7.25 3.39 -5.39
CA LEU A 263 6.92 2.23 -4.56
C LEU A 263 6.66 0.96 -5.37
N LEU A 264 6.70 1.02 -6.71
CA LEU A 264 6.49 -0.15 -7.57
C LEU A 264 7.72 -1.06 -7.54
N LEU A 265 7.49 -2.36 -7.32
CA LEU A 265 8.58 -3.33 -7.44
C LEU A 265 9.03 -3.45 -8.90
N PRO A 266 10.33 -3.63 -9.16
CA PRO A 266 10.84 -3.75 -10.53
C PRO A 266 10.27 -4.91 -11.35
N GLU A 267 9.79 -5.96 -10.67
CA GLU A 267 9.15 -7.12 -11.28
C GLU A 267 7.67 -6.91 -11.61
N TRP A 268 7.05 -5.80 -11.19
CA TRP A 268 5.67 -5.48 -11.54
C TRP A 268 5.58 -4.85 -12.93
N THR A 269 4.47 -5.05 -13.59
CA THR A 269 4.18 -4.38 -14.85
C THR A 269 3.51 -3.04 -14.56
N ALA A 270 4.28 -1.96 -14.63
CA ALA A 270 3.75 -0.60 -14.57
C ALA A 270 3.10 -0.25 -15.93
N ILE A 271 1.89 0.32 -15.88
CA ILE A 271 1.14 0.76 -17.06
C ILE A 271 1.07 2.28 -17.02
N PRO A 272 1.70 2.98 -17.98
CA PRO A 272 1.66 4.44 -18.06
C PRO A 272 0.31 4.96 -18.56
N ASP A 273 -0.01 6.21 -18.23
CA ASP A 273 -1.30 6.83 -18.49
C ASP A 273 -1.63 6.91 -19.99
N ASP A 274 -0.65 7.10 -20.85
CA ASP A 274 -0.83 7.19 -22.31
C ASP A 274 -1.27 5.86 -22.95
N GLU A 275 -1.12 4.74 -22.25
CA GLU A 275 -1.59 3.44 -22.74
C GLU A 275 -3.08 3.17 -22.47
N PHE A 276 -3.74 3.98 -21.62
CA PHE A 276 -5.13 3.74 -21.25
C PHE A 276 -6.02 4.99 -21.19
N SER A 277 -5.45 6.18 -21.04
CA SER A 277 -6.20 7.43 -21.03
C SER A 277 -6.33 8.00 -22.44
N THR A 278 -7.56 8.24 -22.90
CA THR A 278 -7.79 9.15 -24.02
C THR A 278 -8.07 10.55 -23.46
N PRO A 279 -7.56 11.63 -24.09
CA PRO A 279 -7.72 13.00 -23.57
C PRO A 279 -9.16 13.40 -23.26
N ASP A 280 -10.15 12.79 -23.93
CA ASP A 280 -11.58 13.14 -23.80
C ASP A 280 -12.26 12.48 -22.59
N ARG A 281 -11.74 11.37 -22.03
CA ARG A 281 -12.39 10.64 -20.93
C ARG A 281 -12.14 11.22 -19.54
N ILE A 282 -11.05 11.96 -19.36
CA ILE A 282 -10.72 12.56 -18.05
C ILE A 282 -11.72 13.67 -17.70
N GLN A 283 -12.39 14.28 -18.68
CA GLN A 283 -13.35 15.36 -18.46
C GLN A 283 -14.79 14.88 -18.18
N GLU A 284 -15.17 13.67 -18.58
CA GLU A 284 -16.52 13.14 -18.37
C GLU A 284 -16.77 12.55 -16.96
N GLU A 285 -15.72 12.26 -16.20
CA GLU A 285 -15.80 11.76 -14.81
C GLU A 285 -15.63 12.86 -13.75
N ALA A 286 -15.62 14.14 -14.17
CA ALA A 286 -15.45 15.31 -13.30
C ALA A 286 -16.77 15.77 -12.66
#